data_660a38e3fb42322e46254487227cd6cb
#
_entry.id   660a38e3fb42322e46254487227cd6cb
#
_cell.length_a   1.000
_cell.length_b   1.000
_cell.length_c   1.000
_cell.angle_alpha   90.00
_cell.angle_beta   90.00
_cell.angle_gamma   90.00
#
_symmetry.space_group_name_H-M   'P 1'
#
loop_
_entity.id
_entity.type
_entity.pdbx_description
1 polymer ?
#
loop_
_entity_poly.entity_id
_entity_poly.type
_entity_poly.pdbx_seq_one_letter_code
_entity_poly.pdbx_strand_id
1 'polypeptide(L)'
;MKVLVVGATGDVGSETVKIAVEKGHSVRALVRSTSNRDKLGKAKDRVEFCEGDMLDKPSLSPAMEGMDALIVSIRLTPGETKKGRTYQDVELGGVKNLVEIATEKGIKKILHVSADGVGPHCISDMYQAKHQAEQAIIDSGIDYTIFKPSGMFKDFHFFHIPAVLKLGETSKWPTGPIHFRMNPLSHLDLARCMVDALTNQAASNKSLEIGGPECITQGDLLNMIAKEAGINANYTEGVSKEQLIERIKKNPEKSFFTPDQIQDFLNDSVIDHTPIKEIFGIEFQPLGEYLKKAVPEVKAALEKQAN
;
A
#
# COMPACT_ATOMS: atom_id res chain seq x y z
N MET A 1 20.99 -11.46 -3.03
CA MET A 1 20.19 -11.75 -4.23
C MET A 1 20.20 -10.54 -5.15
N LYS A 2 19.99 -10.74 -6.45
CA LYS A 2 19.71 -9.68 -7.42
C LYS A 2 18.19 -9.52 -7.53
N VAL A 3 17.69 -8.33 -7.23
CA VAL A 3 16.25 -8.11 -7.04
C VAL A 3 15.76 -6.98 -7.95
N LEU A 4 14.76 -7.26 -8.78
CA LEU A 4 14.03 -6.24 -9.51
C LEU A 4 12.90 -5.71 -8.62
N VAL A 5 12.80 -4.39 -8.45
CA VAL A 5 11.71 -3.73 -7.72
C VAL A 5 10.87 -2.91 -8.69
N VAL A 6 9.60 -3.29 -8.83
CA VAL A 6 8.57 -2.55 -9.56
C VAL A 6 7.76 -1.72 -8.57
N GLY A 7 7.59 -0.43 -8.86
CA GLY A 7 7.05 0.54 -7.89
C GLY A 7 8.11 1.09 -6.93
N ALA A 8 9.39 1.03 -7.28
CA ALA A 8 10.55 1.41 -6.47
C ALA A 8 10.53 2.85 -5.92
N THR A 9 9.76 3.74 -6.51
CA THR A 9 9.62 5.15 -6.06
C THR A 9 8.29 5.42 -5.35
N GLY A 10 7.50 4.38 -5.08
CA GLY A 10 6.30 4.44 -4.24
C GLY A 10 6.66 4.50 -2.75
N ASP A 11 5.64 4.67 -1.88
CA ASP A 11 5.87 4.80 -0.44
C ASP A 11 6.45 3.51 0.19
N VAL A 12 5.90 2.35 -0.13
CA VAL A 12 6.44 1.05 0.31
C VAL A 12 7.69 0.67 -0.49
N GLY A 13 7.63 0.82 -1.82
CA GLY A 13 8.73 0.40 -2.70
C GLY A 13 10.04 1.15 -2.43
N SER A 14 9.99 2.45 -2.11
CA SER A 14 11.20 3.21 -1.80
C SER A 14 11.87 2.76 -0.50
N GLU A 15 11.10 2.44 0.53
CA GLU A 15 11.63 1.86 1.77
C GLU A 15 12.16 0.43 1.54
N THR A 16 11.45 -0.37 0.72
CA THR A 16 11.92 -1.70 0.33
C THR A 16 13.28 -1.64 -0.38
N VAL A 17 13.46 -0.71 -1.31
CA VAL A 17 14.76 -0.50 -1.98
C VAL A 17 15.86 -0.12 -1.00
N LYS A 18 15.62 0.84 -0.09
CA LYS A 18 16.59 1.29 0.90
C LYS A 18 17.06 0.13 1.78
N ILE A 19 16.08 -0.63 2.34
CA ILE A 19 16.37 -1.75 3.23
C ILE A 19 17.08 -2.89 2.46
N ALA A 20 16.66 -3.19 1.24
CA ALA A 20 17.29 -4.23 0.43
C ALA A 20 18.77 -3.90 0.13
N VAL A 21 19.08 -2.64 -0.22
CA VAL A 21 20.43 -2.14 -0.43
C VAL A 21 21.26 -2.20 0.87
N GLU A 22 20.70 -1.82 2.02
CA GLU A 22 21.34 -1.89 3.33
C GLU A 22 21.67 -3.32 3.73
N LYS A 23 20.75 -4.28 3.44
CA LYS A 23 20.96 -5.73 3.67
C LYS A 23 21.89 -6.40 2.65
N GLY A 24 22.48 -5.64 1.71
CA GLY A 24 23.47 -6.15 0.77
C GLY A 24 22.90 -6.85 -0.47
N HIS A 25 21.61 -6.65 -0.78
CA HIS A 25 21.05 -7.11 -2.05
C HIS A 25 21.47 -6.17 -3.20
N SER A 26 21.68 -6.73 -4.39
CA SER A 26 21.83 -5.93 -5.62
C SER A 26 20.45 -5.57 -6.13
N VAL A 27 20.11 -4.29 -6.13
CA VAL A 27 18.77 -3.83 -6.51
C VAL A 27 18.78 -3.17 -7.87
N ARG A 28 17.88 -3.64 -8.76
CA ARG A 28 17.48 -2.95 -9.98
C ARG A 28 16.08 -2.38 -9.77
N ALA A 29 15.88 -1.10 -10.05
CA ALA A 29 14.60 -0.42 -9.94
C ALA A 29 14.00 -0.21 -11.34
N LEU A 30 12.81 -0.78 -11.60
CA LEU A 30 12.02 -0.40 -12.76
C LEU A 30 11.40 0.96 -12.53
N VAL A 31 11.74 1.93 -13.35
CA VAL A 31 11.28 3.32 -13.23
C VAL A 31 10.78 3.84 -14.57
N ARG A 32 9.79 4.71 -14.53
CA ARG A 32 9.38 5.50 -15.70
C ARG A 32 10.25 6.76 -15.79
N SER A 33 10.34 7.38 -16.94
CA SER A 33 11.06 8.66 -17.12
C SER A 33 10.64 9.76 -16.15
N THR A 34 9.35 9.74 -15.72
CA THR A 34 8.75 10.69 -14.79
C THR A 34 8.89 10.31 -13.32
N SER A 35 9.54 9.18 -13.01
CA SER A 35 9.66 8.70 -11.62
C SER A 35 10.60 9.58 -10.79
N ASN A 36 10.17 9.97 -9.59
CA ASN A 36 11.00 10.73 -8.66
C ASN A 36 12.00 9.80 -7.94
N ARG A 37 13.23 9.72 -8.47
CA ARG A 37 14.32 8.89 -7.93
C ARG A 37 14.89 9.40 -6.61
N ASP A 38 14.65 10.67 -6.25
CA ASP A 38 15.18 11.27 -5.02
C ASP A 38 14.51 10.70 -3.76
N LYS A 39 13.34 10.06 -3.89
CA LYS A 39 12.72 9.29 -2.80
C LYS A 39 13.59 8.15 -2.25
N LEU A 40 14.56 7.68 -3.04
CA LEU A 40 15.50 6.64 -2.61
C LEU A 40 16.63 7.18 -1.71
N GLY A 41 16.77 8.51 -1.57
CA GLY A 41 17.80 9.11 -0.75
C GLY A 41 19.21 8.60 -1.12
N LYS A 42 20.02 8.24 -0.12
CA LYS A 42 21.40 7.72 -0.33
C LYS A 42 21.44 6.36 -1.04
N ALA A 43 20.35 5.59 -1.03
CA ALA A 43 20.32 4.30 -1.74
C ALA A 43 20.36 4.48 -3.27
N LYS A 44 19.98 5.67 -3.79
CA LYS A 44 19.96 6.01 -5.21
C LYS A 44 21.29 5.70 -5.91
N ASP A 45 22.43 5.95 -5.23
CA ASP A 45 23.75 5.78 -5.83
C ASP A 45 24.21 4.30 -5.87
N ARG A 46 23.45 3.40 -5.26
CA ARG A 46 23.72 1.97 -5.14
C ARG A 46 22.68 1.10 -5.87
N VAL A 47 21.77 1.73 -6.63
CA VAL A 47 20.66 1.09 -7.36
C VAL A 47 20.91 1.21 -8.85
N GLU A 48 20.74 0.09 -9.56
CA GLU A 48 20.67 0.09 -11.03
C GLU A 48 19.25 0.53 -11.45
N PHE A 49 19.16 1.55 -12.30
CA PHE A 49 17.88 1.98 -12.85
C PHE A 49 17.66 1.39 -14.24
N CYS A 50 16.53 0.73 -14.42
CA CYS A 50 16.06 0.30 -15.73
C CYS A 50 14.78 1.08 -16.07
N GLU A 51 14.76 1.77 -17.19
CA GLU A 51 13.57 2.48 -17.65
C GLU A 51 12.61 1.52 -18.33
N GLY A 52 11.32 1.57 -17.91
CA GLY A 52 10.28 0.73 -18.47
C GLY A 52 8.93 0.97 -17.76
N ASP A 53 7.89 0.36 -18.31
CA ASP A 53 6.53 0.39 -17.77
C ASP A 53 5.98 -1.06 -17.72
N MET A 54 5.39 -1.46 -16.60
CA MET A 54 4.78 -2.79 -16.45
C MET A 54 3.65 -3.06 -17.47
N LEU A 55 3.11 -2.02 -18.09
CA LEU A 55 2.12 -2.13 -19.17
C LEU A 55 2.77 -2.23 -20.56
N ASP A 56 4.06 -1.98 -20.67
CA ASP A 56 4.86 -2.16 -21.88
C ASP A 56 5.73 -3.42 -21.74
N LYS A 57 5.16 -4.56 -22.09
CA LYS A 57 5.78 -5.88 -21.93
C LYS A 57 7.18 -5.99 -22.54
N PRO A 58 7.49 -5.45 -23.75
CA PRO A 58 8.84 -5.44 -24.28
C PRO A 58 9.88 -4.79 -23.36
N SER A 59 9.52 -3.75 -22.58
CA SER A 59 10.43 -3.08 -21.65
C SER A 59 10.81 -3.92 -20.43
N LEU A 60 10.07 -4.98 -20.13
CA LEU A 60 10.26 -5.81 -18.93
C LEU A 60 11.37 -6.85 -19.10
N SER A 61 11.56 -7.37 -20.32
CA SER A 61 12.57 -8.42 -20.59
C SER A 61 13.98 -7.99 -20.21
N PRO A 62 14.50 -6.82 -20.63
CA PRO A 62 15.81 -6.35 -20.20
C PRO A 62 15.85 -6.03 -18.69
N ALA A 63 14.75 -5.58 -18.10
CA ALA A 63 14.68 -5.28 -16.67
C ALA A 63 14.86 -6.53 -15.81
N MET A 64 14.35 -7.68 -16.23
CA MET A 64 14.42 -8.95 -15.50
C MET A 64 15.66 -9.78 -15.80
N GLU A 65 16.47 -9.40 -16.79
CA GLU A 65 17.65 -10.17 -17.16
C GLU A 65 18.64 -10.32 -16.00
N GLY A 66 18.93 -11.58 -15.63
CA GLY A 66 19.87 -11.92 -14.59
C GLY A 66 19.41 -11.61 -13.16
N MET A 67 18.11 -11.36 -12.93
CA MET A 67 17.53 -11.16 -11.61
C MET A 67 17.14 -12.51 -10.97
N ASP A 68 17.27 -12.60 -9.65
CA ASP A 68 16.85 -13.78 -8.86
C ASP A 68 15.39 -13.66 -8.40
N ALA A 69 14.96 -12.44 -8.05
CA ALA A 69 13.64 -12.17 -7.48
C ALA A 69 13.00 -10.90 -8.04
N LEU A 70 11.68 -10.87 -7.99
CA LEU A 70 10.83 -9.75 -8.38
C LEU A 70 10.03 -9.27 -7.16
N ILE A 71 10.06 -7.97 -6.87
CA ILE A 71 9.19 -7.32 -5.90
C ILE A 71 8.22 -6.40 -6.64
N VAL A 72 6.92 -6.58 -6.41
CA VAL A 72 5.84 -5.80 -7.02
C VAL A 72 5.09 -5.03 -5.93
N SER A 73 5.36 -3.73 -5.86
CA SER A 73 4.72 -2.81 -4.92
C SER A 73 4.07 -1.65 -5.67
N ILE A 74 2.94 -1.95 -6.30
CA ILE A 74 2.23 -1.02 -7.19
C ILE A 74 0.81 -0.80 -6.72
N ARG A 75 0.24 0.32 -7.11
CA ARG A 75 -1.19 0.58 -7.05
C ARG A 75 -1.58 1.56 -8.16
N LEU A 76 -2.84 1.50 -8.60
CA LEU A 76 -3.39 2.54 -9.46
C LEU A 76 -3.44 3.87 -8.70
N THR A 77 -2.82 4.90 -9.26
CA THR A 77 -2.80 6.24 -8.65
C THR A 77 -3.78 7.19 -9.37
N PRO A 78 -4.21 8.30 -8.71
CA PRO A 78 -5.03 9.32 -9.38
C PRO A 78 -4.40 9.87 -10.66
N GLY A 79 -3.08 9.92 -10.73
CA GLY A 79 -2.36 10.34 -11.93
C GLY A 79 -2.50 9.35 -13.10
N GLU A 80 -2.56 8.07 -12.82
CA GLU A 80 -2.79 7.03 -13.83
C GLU A 80 -4.26 6.99 -14.26
N THR A 81 -5.20 7.16 -13.33
CA THR A 81 -6.64 7.27 -13.64
C THR A 81 -6.92 8.44 -14.59
N LYS A 82 -6.26 9.60 -14.37
CA LYS A 82 -6.36 10.75 -15.28
C LYS A 82 -5.87 10.47 -16.70
N LYS A 83 -5.02 9.45 -16.88
CA LYS A 83 -4.56 8.96 -18.19
C LYS A 83 -5.48 7.89 -18.78
N GLY A 84 -6.62 7.63 -18.16
CA GLY A 84 -7.60 6.61 -18.58
C GLY A 84 -7.24 5.18 -18.21
N ARG A 85 -6.19 4.96 -17.37
CA ARG A 85 -5.82 3.62 -16.89
C ARG A 85 -6.81 3.14 -15.82
N THR A 86 -7.10 1.84 -15.85
CA THR A 86 -8.04 1.18 -14.94
C THR A 86 -7.31 0.26 -13.96
N TYR A 87 -8.02 -0.28 -12.98
CA TYR A 87 -7.51 -1.35 -12.10
C TYR A 87 -7.19 -2.62 -12.91
N GLN A 88 -8.00 -2.94 -13.92
CA GLN A 88 -7.75 -4.07 -14.81
C GLN A 88 -6.44 -3.89 -15.58
N ASP A 89 -6.09 -2.69 -16.01
CA ASP A 89 -4.82 -2.43 -16.69
C ASP A 89 -3.63 -2.56 -15.74
N VAL A 90 -3.67 -1.85 -14.61
CA VAL A 90 -2.50 -1.67 -13.72
C VAL A 90 -2.37 -2.83 -12.75
N GLU A 91 -3.43 -3.14 -11.98
CA GLU A 91 -3.36 -4.14 -10.90
C GLU A 91 -3.36 -5.58 -11.45
N LEU A 92 -4.03 -5.84 -12.57
CA LEU A 92 -4.09 -7.16 -13.19
C LEU A 92 -3.17 -7.27 -14.39
N GLY A 93 -3.38 -6.47 -15.44
CA GLY A 93 -2.66 -6.57 -16.71
C GLY A 93 -1.16 -6.40 -16.54
N GLY A 94 -0.75 -5.38 -15.76
CA GLY A 94 0.65 -5.15 -15.43
C GLY A 94 1.27 -6.30 -14.65
N VAL A 95 0.56 -6.86 -13.66
CA VAL A 95 1.07 -8.02 -12.90
C VAL A 95 1.17 -9.26 -13.79
N LYS A 96 0.20 -9.52 -14.66
CA LYS A 96 0.28 -10.63 -15.62
C LYS A 96 1.49 -10.51 -16.55
N ASN A 97 1.76 -9.32 -17.09
CA ASN A 97 2.95 -9.07 -17.89
C ASN A 97 4.24 -9.37 -17.11
N LEU A 98 4.32 -8.92 -15.85
CA LEU A 98 5.45 -9.17 -14.96
C LEU A 98 5.65 -10.67 -14.70
N VAL A 99 4.57 -11.41 -14.40
CA VAL A 99 4.61 -12.86 -14.13
C VAL A 99 5.05 -13.65 -15.36
N GLU A 100 4.55 -13.30 -16.54
CA GLU A 100 4.91 -13.96 -17.79
C GLU A 100 6.42 -13.81 -18.08
N ILE A 101 6.94 -12.58 -18.05
CA ILE A 101 8.36 -12.35 -18.26
C ILE A 101 9.22 -12.93 -17.12
N ALA A 102 8.74 -12.91 -15.89
CA ALA A 102 9.42 -13.55 -14.75
C ALA A 102 9.58 -15.06 -14.97
N THR A 103 8.56 -15.72 -15.50
CA THR A 103 8.60 -17.14 -15.86
C THR A 103 9.60 -17.39 -16.99
N GLU A 104 9.56 -16.61 -18.07
CA GLU A 104 10.48 -16.71 -19.19
C GLU A 104 11.96 -16.51 -18.79
N LYS A 105 12.22 -15.59 -17.85
CA LYS A 105 13.56 -15.26 -17.35
C LYS A 105 14.04 -16.15 -16.21
N GLY A 106 13.20 -17.05 -15.74
CA GLY A 106 13.52 -18.00 -14.66
C GLY A 106 13.70 -17.34 -13.31
N ILE A 107 12.96 -16.26 -13.03
CA ILE A 107 12.86 -15.65 -11.69
C ILE A 107 12.45 -16.73 -10.68
N LYS A 108 13.10 -16.73 -9.52
CA LYS A 108 12.91 -17.77 -8.51
C LYS A 108 11.87 -17.40 -7.45
N LYS A 109 11.64 -16.09 -7.23
CA LYS A 109 10.73 -15.62 -6.20
C LYS A 109 10.01 -14.34 -6.59
N ILE A 110 8.70 -14.27 -6.31
CA ILE A 110 7.87 -13.06 -6.47
C ILE A 110 7.34 -12.63 -5.12
N LEU A 111 7.57 -11.36 -4.75
CA LEU A 111 6.93 -10.72 -3.62
C LEU A 111 5.92 -9.70 -4.13
N HIS A 112 4.70 -9.76 -3.65
CA HIS A 112 3.62 -8.88 -4.12
C HIS A 112 2.87 -8.21 -2.97
N VAL A 113 2.55 -6.94 -3.14
CA VAL A 113 1.69 -6.19 -2.22
C VAL A 113 0.28 -6.13 -2.78
N SER A 114 -0.63 -6.85 -2.15
CA SER A 114 -2.07 -6.84 -2.40
C SER A 114 -2.79 -5.91 -1.40
N ALA A 115 -3.92 -6.31 -0.86
CA ALA A 115 -4.62 -5.60 0.21
C ALA A 115 -5.39 -6.60 1.09
N ASP A 116 -5.58 -6.25 2.35
CA ASP A 116 -6.45 -6.99 3.25
C ASP A 116 -7.88 -7.07 2.72
N GLY A 117 -8.57 -8.17 3.02
CA GLY A 117 -9.93 -8.42 2.55
C GLY A 117 -10.07 -8.82 1.07
N VAL A 118 -9.00 -8.79 0.27
CA VAL A 118 -9.05 -9.23 -1.14
C VAL A 118 -9.38 -10.72 -1.22
N GLY A 119 -10.40 -11.06 -2.02
CA GLY A 119 -10.84 -12.44 -2.21
C GLY A 119 -11.93 -12.56 -3.29
N PRO A 120 -12.41 -13.79 -3.55
CA PRO A 120 -13.39 -14.04 -4.61
C PRO A 120 -14.78 -13.45 -4.35
N HIS A 121 -15.05 -13.02 -3.12
CA HIS A 121 -16.30 -12.39 -2.67
C HIS A 121 -16.37 -10.89 -2.94
N CYS A 122 -15.27 -10.27 -3.33
CA CYS A 122 -15.20 -8.83 -3.54
C CYS A 122 -15.94 -8.40 -4.81
N ILE A 123 -16.57 -7.24 -4.77
CA ILE A 123 -17.42 -6.74 -5.85
C ILE A 123 -16.80 -5.57 -6.61
N SER A 124 -15.86 -4.82 -6.01
CA SER A 124 -15.21 -3.70 -6.68
C SER A 124 -14.18 -4.15 -7.71
N ASP A 125 -14.09 -3.43 -8.81
CA ASP A 125 -13.07 -3.65 -9.86
C ASP A 125 -11.64 -3.69 -9.30
N MET A 126 -11.37 -2.87 -8.28
CA MET A 126 -10.07 -2.81 -7.62
C MET A 126 -9.72 -4.14 -6.96
N TYR A 127 -10.62 -4.68 -6.12
CA TYR A 127 -10.34 -5.91 -5.38
C TYR A 127 -10.43 -7.14 -6.26
N GLN A 128 -11.31 -7.14 -7.26
CA GLN A 128 -11.35 -8.20 -8.27
C GLN A 128 -10.06 -8.26 -9.08
N ALA A 129 -9.53 -7.11 -9.53
CA ALA A 129 -8.26 -7.06 -10.25
C ALA A 129 -7.09 -7.55 -9.39
N LYS A 130 -7.04 -7.16 -8.11
CA LYS A 130 -6.03 -7.67 -7.17
C LYS A 130 -6.14 -9.17 -6.93
N HIS A 131 -7.34 -9.69 -6.71
CA HIS A 131 -7.57 -11.13 -6.53
C HIS A 131 -7.09 -11.93 -7.75
N GLN A 132 -7.43 -11.49 -8.96
CA GLN A 132 -6.99 -12.14 -10.19
C GLN A 132 -5.46 -12.03 -10.38
N ALA A 133 -4.83 -10.95 -9.93
CA ALA A 133 -3.39 -10.80 -9.93
C ALA A 133 -2.71 -11.76 -8.94
N GLU A 134 -3.28 -11.93 -7.74
CA GLU A 134 -2.84 -12.94 -6.76
C GLU A 134 -2.88 -14.35 -7.38
N GLN A 135 -4.00 -14.69 -8.05
CA GLN A 135 -4.14 -16.00 -8.71
C GLN A 135 -3.09 -16.18 -9.83
N ALA A 136 -2.85 -15.17 -10.66
CA ALA A 136 -1.82 -15.24 -11.71
C ALA A 136 -0.41 -15.50 -11.15
N ILE A 137 -0.08 -14.94 -9.99
CA ILE A 137 1.19 -15.20 -9.29
C ILE A 137 1.22 -16.64 -8.77
N ILE A 138 0.16 -17.11 -8.12
CA ILE A 138 0.05 -18.46 -7.56
C ILE A 138 0.17 -19.52 -8.67
N ASP A 139 -0.58 -19.32 -9.76
CA ASP A 139 -0.65 -20.26 -10.90
C ASP A 139 0.68 -20.32 -11.70
N SER A 140 1.56 -19.33 -11.55
CA SER A 140 2.87 -19.31 -12.21
C SER A 140 3.80 -20.42 -11.74
N GLY A 141 3.57 -20.98 -10.55
CA GLY A 141 4.45 -21.95 -9.91
C GLY A 141 5.78 -21.40 -9.41
N ILE A 142 6.04 -20.09 -9.56
CA ILE A 142 7.20 -19.41 -8.97
C ILE A 142 6.98 -19.30 -7.47
N ASP A 143 8.01 -19.50 -6.63
CA ASP A 143 7.92 -19.26 -5.19
C ASP A 143 7.44 -17.82 -4.93
N TYR A 144 6.44 -17.65 -4.07
CA TYR A 144 5.84 -16.35 -3.84
C TYR A 144 5.63 -16.02 -2.36
N THR A 145 5.55 -14.74 -2.07
CA THR A 145 4.92 -14.21 -0.85
C THR A 145 4.03 -13.04 -1.22
N ILE A 146 2.73 -13.17 -0.97
CA ILE A 146 1.75 -12.10 -1.18
C ILE A 146 1.43 -11.48 0.17
N PHE A 147 1.70 -10.19 0.32
CA PHE A 147 1.36 -9.43 1.51
C PHE A 147 0.02 -8.74 1.32
N LYS A 148 -0.89 -8.92 2.27
CA LYS A 148 -2.23 -8.31 2.30
C LYS A 148 -2.31 -7.32 3.47
N PRO A 149 -1.77 -6.11 3.30
CA PRO A 149 -1.73 -5.12 4.37
C PRO A 149 -3.10 -4.53 4.67
N SER A 150 -3.36 -4.29 5.97
CA SER A 150 -4.42 -3.42 6.47
C SER A 150 -4.15 -1.95 6.13
N GLY A 151 -4.98 -1.03 6.64
CA GLY A 151 -4.84 0.41 6.41
C GLY A 151 -3.42 0.93 6.70
N MET A 152 -2.82 1.63 5.74
CA MET A 152 -1.43 2.07 5.85
C MET A 152 -1.32 3.45 6.51
N PHE A 153 -0.33 3.65 7.38
CA PHE A 153 -0.06 4.96 8.03
C PHE A 153 0.02 6.11 7.02
N LYS A 154 0.57 5.85 5.83
CA LYS A 154 0.74 6.87 4.80
C LYS A 154 -0.58 7.35 4.21
N ASP A 155 -1.61 6.50 4.18
CA ASP A 155 -2.95 6.91 3.76
C ASP A 155 -3.57 7.87 4.77
N PHE A 156 -3.27 7.72 6.06
CA PHE A 156 -3.71 8.66 7.09
C PHE A 156 -3.06 10.03 6.94
N HIS A 157 -1.78 10.07 6.53
CA HIS A 157 -1.08 11.31 6.22
C HIS A 157 -1.76 12.13 5.11
N PHE A 158 -2.28 11.45 4.09
CA PHE A 158 -2.91 12.12 2.94
C PHE A 158 -4.39 12.42 3.14
N PHE A 159 -5.13 11.60 3.88
CA PHE A 159 -6.59 11.71 3.96
C PHE A 159 -7.09 12.14 5.33
N HIS A 160 -6.67 11.48 6.41
CA HIS A 160 -7.26 11.67 7.74
C HIS A 160 -6.67 12.87 8.47
N ILE A 161 -5.35 13.04 8.47
CA ILE A 161 -4.71 14.15 9.17
C ILE A 161 -5.17 15.50 8.59
N PRO A 162 -5.13 15.74 7.25
CA PRO A 162 -5.63 16.99 6.68
C PRO A 162 -7.11 17.23 6.96
N ALA A 163 -7.93 16.16 6.94
CA ALA A 163 -9.35 16.29 7.21
C ALA A 163 -9.63 16.70 8.66
N VAL A 164 -8.97 16.07 9.64
CA VAL A 164 -9.09 16.44 11.06
C VAL A 164 -8.62 17.87 11.31
N LEU A 165 -7.48 18.27 10.75
CA LEU A 165 -6.95 19.64 10.88
C LEU A 165 -7.91 20.67 10.30
N LYS A 166 -8.60 20.36 9.19
CA LYS A 166 -9.57 21.25 8.54
C LYS A 166 -10.89 21.33 9.32
N LEU A 167 -11.36 20.22 9.91
CA LEU A 167 -12.60 20.18 10.68
C LEU A 167 -12.48 20.87 12.03
N GLY A 168 -11.29 20.85 12.62
CA GLY A 168 -11.05 21.45 13.94
C GLY A 168 -11.91 20.80 15.03
N GLU A 169 -12.54 21.62 15.86
CA GLU A 169 -13.35 21.19 17.03
C GLU A 169 -14.72 20.58 16.67
N THR A 170 -15.05 20.45 15.36
CA THR A 170 -16.28 19.80 14.92
C THR A 170 -16.28 18.34 15.32
N SER A 171 -17.30 17.89 16.07
CA SER A 171 -17.35 16.55 16.63
C SER A 171 -17.94 15.48 15.69
N LYS A 172 -18.60 15.86 14.59
CA LYS A 172 -19.21 14.92 13.64
C LYS A 172 -18.28 14.65 12.46
N TRP A 173 -17.91 13.39 12.26
CA TRP A 173 -17.14 12.95 11.10
C TRP A 173 -18.02 12.85 9.84
N PRO A 174 -17.78 13.66 8.80
CA PRO A 174 -18.74 13.79 7.70
C PRO A 174 -18.52 12.79 6.56
N THR A 175 -17.44 12.00 6.58
CA THR A 175 -17.00 11.24 5.41
C THR A 175 -17.18 9.73 5.50
N GLY A 176 -17.86 9.22 6.53
CA GLY A 176 -18.19 7.80 6.61
C GLY A 176 -18.31 7.26 8.04
N PRO A 177 -18.50 5.95 8.16
CA PRO A 177 -18.58 5.28 9.44
C PRO A 177 -17.26 5.36 10.21
N ILE A 178 -17.32 5.28 11.53
CA ILE A 178 -16.14 5.37 12.41
C ILE A 178 -15.96 4.15 13.31
N HIS A 179 -16.88 3.19 13.25
CA HIS A 179 -16.92 2.06 14.17
C HIS A 179 -16.19 0.80 13.67
N PHE A 180 -15.83 0.74 12.36
CA PHE A 180 -15.09 -0.39 11.84
C PHE A 180 -13.65 -0.41 12.39
N ARG A 181 -13.16 -1.62 12.67
CA ARG A 181 -11.85 -1.85 13.29
C ARG A 181 -10.81 -2.14 12.21
N MET A 182 -9.56 -1.73 12.48
CA MET A 182 -8.41 -2.00 11.63
C MET A 182 -7.14 -2.15 12.46
N ASN A 183 -6.13 -2.80 11.90
CA ASN A 183 -4.77 -2.84 12.45
C ASN A 183 -3.84 -1.97 11.58
N PRO A 184 -3.75 -0.65 11.82
CA PRO A 184 -2.95 0.25 10.99
C PRO A 184 -1.49 -0.17 10.93
N LEU A 185 -0.89 -0.18 9.70
CA LEU A 185 0.43 -0.70 9.45
C LEU A 185 1.40 0.37 8.94
N SER A 186 2.62 0.36 9.48
CA SER A 186 3.72 1.16 8.96
C SER A 186 4.20 0.62 7.61
N HIS A 187 4.33 1.50 6.62
CA HIS A 187 4.94 1.16 5.32
C HIS A 187 6.40 0.71 5.45
N LEU A 188 7.11 1.18 6.48
CA LEU A 188 8.47 0.74 6.82
C LEU A 188 8.48 -0.71 7.30
N ASP A 189 7.53 -1.11 8.14
CA ASP A 189 7.45 -2.47 8.65
C ASP A 189 7.05 -3.46 7.57
N LEU A 190 6.11 -3.08 6.68
CA LEU A 190 5.82 -3.88 5.49
C LEU A 190 7.07 -4.06 4.63
N ALA A 191 7.83 -3.00 4.39
CA ALA A 191 9.07 -3.07 3.61
C ALA A 191 10.13 -3.97 4.26
N ARG A 192 10.24 -3.97 5.60
CA ARG A 192 11.12 -4.88 6.36
C ARG A 192 10.71 -6.34 6.15
N CYS A 193 9.42 -6.66 6.29
CA CYS A 193 8.89 -8.00 6.02
C CYS A 193 9.14 -8.43 4.58
N MET A 194 8.93 -7.54 3.61
CA MET A 194 9.16 -7.84 2.20
C MET A 194 10.64 -8.18 1.92
N VAL A 195 11.57 -7.41 2.46
CA VAL A 195 13.01 -7.70 2.22
C VAL A 195 13.43 -8.97 2.94
N ASP A 196 12.91 -9.23 4.14
CA ASP A 196 13.19 -10.46 4.88
C ASP A 196 12.65 -11.69 4.14
N ALA A 197 11.46 -11.61 3.56
CA ALA A 197 10.83 -12.67 2.79
C ALA A 197 11.64 -13.12 1.56
N LEU A 198 12.59 -12.31 1.07
CA LEU A 198 13.48 -12.72 -0.04
C LEU A 198 14.27 -14.00 0.26
N THR A 199 14.63 -14.21 1.52
CA THR A 199 15.45 -15.37 1.95
C THR A 199 14.79 -16.23 3.02
N ASN A 200 13.66 -15.78 3.58
CA ASN A 200 12.95 -16.49 4.64
C ASN A 200 12.02 -17.55 4.05
N GLN A 201 12.40 -18.82 4.22
CA GLN A 201 11.63 -19.96 3.73
C GLN A 201 10.26 -20.10 4.42
N ALA A 202 10.12 -19.60 5.66
CA ALA A 202 8.85 -19.64 6.37
C ALA A 202 7.78 -18.73 5.71
N ALA A 203 8.18 -17.80 4.85
CA ALA A 203 7.29 -16.94 4.08
C ALA A 203 6.98 -17.48 2.66
N SER A 204 7.63 -18.57 2.22
CA SER A 204 7.49 -19.11 0.86
C SER A 204 6.09 -19.70 0.62
N ASN A 205 5.55 -19.43 -0.57
CA ASN A 205 4.23 -19.88 -1.03
C ASN A 205 3.10 -19.52 -0.06
N LYS A 206 3.15 -18.32 0.48
CA LYS A 206 2.15 -17.80 1.42
C LYS A 206 1.51 -16.50 0.97
N SER A 207 0.21 -16.39 1.24
CA SER A 207 -0.52 -15.13 1.29
C SER A 207 -0.69 -14.74 2.76
N LEU A 208 -0.16 -13.59 3.15
CA LEU A 208 -0.01 -13.15 4.54
C LEU A 208 -0.81 -11.87 4.77
N GLU A 209 -1.87 -11.96 5.55
CA GLU A 209 -2.51 -10.77 6.10
C GLU A 209 -1.56 -10.13 7.11
N ILE A 210 -1.36 -8.81 6.98
CA ILE A 210 -0.38 -8.09 7.79
C ILE A 210 -0.96 -6.75 8.28
N GLY A 211 -1.05 -6.61 9.60
CA GLY A 211 -1.50 -5.41 10.30
C GLY A 211 -0.47 -4.92 11.30
N GLY A 212 -0.65 -3.71 11.77
CA GLY A 212 0.14 -3.15 12.87
C GLY A 212 -0.23 -3.75 14.23
N PRO A 213 0.49 -3.34 15.30
CA PRO A 213 0.36 -3.96 16.62
C PRO A 213 -0.95 -3.60 17.34
N GLU A 214 -1.63 -2.54 16.91
CA GLU A 214 -2.83 -2.02 17.58
C GLU A 214 -4.06 -2.29 16.72
N CYS A 215 -5.12 -2.84 17.34
CA CYS A 215 -6.44 -2.91 16.72
C CYS A 215 -7.27 -1.74 17.23
N ILE A 216 -7.62 -0.81 16.34
CA ILE A 216 -8.34 0.41 16.67
C ILE A 216 -9.54 0.61 15.75
N THR A 217 -10.51 1.40 16.20
CA THR A 217 -11.57 1.90 15.31
C THR A 217 -11.09 3.11 14.52
N GLN A 218 -11.78 3.43 13.42
CA GLN A 218 -11.54 4.70 12.73
C GLN A 218 -11.79 5.90 13.68
N GLY A 219 -12.77 5.81 14.57
CA GLY A 219 -13.01 6.85 15.58
C GLY A 219 -11.82 7.07 16.51
N ASP A 220 -11.17 5.98 16.95
CA ASP A 220 -9.94 6.07 17.74
C ASP A 220 -8.83 6.78 16.99
N LEU A 221 -8.62 6.41 15.70
CA LEU A 221 -7.65 7.08 14.83
C LEU A 221 -7.89 8.59 14.76
N LEU A 222 -9.13 9.00 14.52
CA LEU A 222 -9.48 10.43 14.41
C LEU A 222 -9.22 11.18 15.70
N ASN A 223 -9.58 10.58 16.84
CA ASN A 223 -9.34 11.16 18.17
C ASN A 223 -7.85 11.21 18.52
N MET A 224 -7.06 10.20 18.13
CA MET A 224 -5.60 10.24 18.26
C MET A 224 -4.98 11.38 17.46
N ILE A 225 -5.42 11.57 16.20
CA ILE A 225 -4.95 12.69 15.36
C ILE A 225 -5.34 14.05 15.99
N ALA A 226 -6.58 14.20 16.44
CA ALA A 226 -7.05 15.44 17.10
C ALA A 226 -6.19 15.77 18.32
N LYS A 227 -5.93 14.78 19.17
CA LYS A 227 -5.08 14.92 20.36
C LYS A 227 -3.67 15.41 20.01
N GLU A 228 -3.02 14.77 19.02
CA GLU A 228 -1.68 15.18 18.58
C GLU A 228 -1.67 16.57 17.93
N ALA A 229 -2.78 16.99 17.31
CA ALA A 229 -2.96 18.32 16.74
C ALA A 229 -3.28 19.41 17.78
N GLY A 230 -3.53 19.05 19.03
CA GLY A 230 -4.02 19.96 20.08
C GLY A 230 -5.46 20.41 19.88
N ILE A 231 -6.28 19.64 19.17
CA ILE A 231 -7.69 19.91 18.89
C ILE A 231 -8.53 19.20 19.95
N ASN A 232 -9.37 19.96 20.66
CA ASN A 232 -10.30 19.41 21.63
C ASN A 232 -11.57 18.90 20.94
N ALA A 233 -11.48 17.71 20.33
CA ALA A 233 -12.58 17.05 19.65
C ALA A 233 -12.70 15.58 20.07
N ASN A 234 -13.94 15.08 20.09
CA ASN A 234 -14.27 13.67 20.21
C ASN A 234 -15.21 13.31 19.05
N TYR A 235 -14.64 12.71 18.01
CA TYR A 235 -15.39 12.47 16.78
C TYR A 235 -16.45 11.38 16.97
N THR A 236 -17.65 11.69 16.52
CA THR A 236 -18.79 10.77 16.43
C THR A 236 -19.19 10.55 14.98
N GLU A 237 -19.89 9.47 14.71
CA GLU A 237 -20.38 9.19 13.36
C GLU A 237 -21.36 10.26 12.90
N GLY A 238 -21.06 10.88 11.78
CA GLY A 238 -21.94 11.83 11.12
C GLY A 238 -22.65 11.26 9.90
N VAL A 239 -22.11 10.16 9.33
CA VAL A 239 -22.62 9.52 8.11
C VAL A 239 -22.38 8.02 8.20
N SER A 240 -23.44 7.20 8.11
CA SER A 240 -23.31 5.75 8.06
C SER A 240 -22.75 5.29 6.71
N LYS A 241 -22.33 4.01 6.63
CA LYS A 241 -21.84 3.39 5.40
C LYS A 241 -22.90 3.47 4.28
N GLU A 242 -24.15 3.18 4.58
CA GLU A 242 -25.25 3.21 3.62
C GLU A 242 -25.52 4.64 3.12
N GLN A 243 -25.51 5.61 4.04
CA GLN A 243 -25.66 7.03 3.69
C GLN A 243 -24.49 7.53 2.82
N LEU A 244 -23.26 7.06 3.08
CA LEU A 244 -22.09 7.38 2.26
C LEU A 244 -22.25 6.80 0.86
N ILE A 245 -22.64 5.53 0.73
CA ILE A 245 -22.89 4.87 -0.55
C ILE A 245 -23.95 5.65 -1.36
N GLU A 246 -25.08 5.99 -0.74
CA GLU A 246 -26.13 6.75 -1.42
C GLU A 246 -25.67 8.16 -1.83
N ARG A 247 -24.83 8.81 -1.01
CA ARG A 247 -24.23 10.11 -1.36
C ARG A 247 -23.32 10.01 -2.58
N ILE A 248 -22.51 8.94 -2.67
CA ILE A 248 -21.61 8.69 -3.80
C ILE A 248 -22.42 8.39 -5.06
N LYS A 249 -23.45 7.55 -4.98
CA LYS A 249 -24.35 7.26 -6.13
C LYS A 249 -24.99 8.51 -6.71
N LYS A 250 -25.35 9.48 -5.85
CA LYS A 250 -25.96 10.76 -6.27
C LYS A 250 -24.96 11.75 -6.88
N ASN A 251 -23.69 11.69 -6.48
CA ASN A 251 -22.66 12.63 -6.92
C ASN A 251 -21.32 11.93 -7.10
N PRO A 252 -21.19 11.00 -8.07
CA PRO A 252 -19.99 10.19 -8.23
C PRO A 252 -18.73 11.01 -8.51
N GLU A 253 -18.88 12.15 -9.19
CA GLU A 253 -17.77 13.04 -9.53
C GLU A 253 -17.14 13.74 -8.31
N LYS A 254 -17.83 13.76 -7.16
CA LYS A 254 -17.34 14.35 -5.90
C LYS A 254 -16.64 13.36 -4.98
N SER A 255 -16.62 12.07 -5.36
CA SER A 255 -16.00 11.02 -4.56
C SER A 255 -14.75 10.47 -5.23
N PHE A 256 -13.75 10.19 -4.41
CA PHE A 256 -12.57 9.45 -4.84
C PHE A 256 -12.85 7.94 -4.96
N PHE A 257 -13.82 7.44 -4.20
CA PHE A 257 -14.18 6.03 -4.14
C PHE A 257 -15.52 5.76 -4.80
N THR A 258 -15.68 4.57 -5.37
CA THR A 258 -16.96 4.07 -5.87
C THR A 258 -17.79 3.44 -4.74
N PRO A 259 -19.12 3.27 -4.91
CA PRO A 259 -19.95 2.55 -3.93
C PRO A 259 -19.43 1.14 -3.62
N ASP A 260 -18.97 0.41 -4.63
CA ASP A 260 -18.48 -0.96 -4.49
C ASP A 260 -17.17 -1.02 -3.71
N GLN A 261 -16.28 -0.04 -3.91
CA GLN A 261 -15.09 0.11 -3.10
C GLN A 261 -15.41 0.36 -1.63
N ILE A 262 -16.39 1.25 -1.35
CA ILE A 262 -16.86 1.48 0.04
C ILE A 262 -17.43 0.19 0.65
N GLN A 263 -18.13 -0.61 -0.17
CA GLN A 263 -18.68 -1.89 0.29
C GLN A 263 -17.58 -2.89 0.66
N ASP A 264 -16.50 -2.94 -0.10
CA ASP A 264 -15.39 -3.86 0.12
C ASP A 264 -14.50 -3.45 1.30
N PHE A 265 -14.15 -2.18 1.47
CA PHE A 265 -13.12 -1.81 2.48
C PHE A 265 -13.60 -1.11 3.74
N LEU A 266 -14.83 -0.66 3.86
CA LEU A 266 -15.32 -0.14 5.14
C LEU A 266 -15.99 -1.25 5.97
N ASN A 267 -15.23 -2.29 6.26
CA ASN A 267 -15.59 -3.41 7.12
C ASN A 267 -14.53 -3.58 8.20
N ASP A 268 -14.84 -4.35 9.23
CA ASP A 268 -13.85 -4.78 10.20
C ASP A 268 -12.71 -5.56 9.51
N SER A 269 -11.50 -5.12 9.77
CA SER A 269 -10.25 -5.74 9.34
C SER A 269 -9.40 -5.98 10.58
N VAL A 270 -9.71 -7.05 11.31
CA VAL A 270 -8.97 -7.44 12.52
C VAL A 270 -8.01 -8.56 12.17
N ILE A 271 -6.74 -8.21 12.10
CA ILE A 271 -5.68 -9.13 11.70
C ILE A 271 -5.02 -9.73 12.93
N ASP A 272 -5.01 -11.07 13.01
CA ASP A 272 -4.14 -11.79 13.93
C ASP A 272 -2.70 -11.72 13.40
N HIS A 273 -1.85 -10.97 14.12
CA HIS A 273 -0.46 -10.82 13.77
C HIS A 273 0.51 -11.86 14.35
N THR A 274 -0.01 -12.88 15.04
CA THR A 274 0.80 -13.98 15.56
C THR A 274 1.61 -14.66 14.45
N PRO A 275 1.01 -15.04 13.29
CA PRO A 275 1.76 -15.68 12.21
C PRO A 275 2.87 -14.79 11.63
N ILE A 276 2.63 -13.48 11.54
CA ILE A 276 3.62 -12.52 11.03
C ILE A 276 4.80 -12.38 12.01
N LYS A 277 4.51 -12.30 13.31
CA LYS A 277 5.52 -12.25 14.36
C LYS A 277 6.38 -13.52 14.40
N GLU A 278 5.76 -14.69 14.24
CA GLU A 278 6.48 -15.98 14.17
C GLU A 278 7.38 -16.09 12.94
N ILE A 279 6.91 -15.61 11.77
CA ILE A 279 7.66 -15.68 10.51
C ILE A 279 8.81 -14.68 10.49
N PHE A 280 8.60 -13.43 10.90
CA PHE A 280 9.57 -12.36 10.69
C PHE A 280 10.29 -11.91 11.96
N GLY A 281 9.77 -12.17 13.16
CA GLY A 281 10.41 -11.84 14.44
C GLY A 281 10.67 -10.36 14.66
N ILE A 282 9.93 -9.46 13.98
CA ILE A 282 10.13 -8.01 14.06
C ILE A 282 9.09 -7.36 14.98
N GLU A 283 9.51 -6.31 15.67
CA GLU A 283 8.60 -5.42 16.39
C GLU A 283 8.09 -4.34 15.44
N PHE A 284 6.79 -4.13 15.44
CA PHE A 284 6.11 -3.18 14.56
C PHE A 284 5.96 -1.82 15.24
N GLN A 285 6.03 -0.77 14.42
CA GLN A 285 5.91 0.61 14.86
C GLN A 285 4.50 0.90 15.37
N PRO A 286 4.33 1.39 16.62
CA PRO A 286 3.04 1.87 17.10
C PRO A 286 2.55 3.10 16.32
N LEU A 287 1.23 3.16 16.08
CA LEU A 287 0.61 4.28 15.38
C LEU A 287 0.86 5.62 16.08
N GLY A 288 0.80 5.65 17.41
CA GLY A 288 1.02 6.88 18.18
C GLY A 288 2.41 7.50 17.93
N GLU A 289 3.46 6.69 17.77
CA GLU A 289 4.80 7.19 17.43
C GLU A 289 4.85 7.83 16.04
N TYR A 290 4.13 7.26 15.09
CA TYR A 290 4.01 7.83 13.75
C TYR A 290 3.26 9.17 13.77
N LEU A 291 2.11 9.23 14.45
CA LEU A 291 1.27 10.43 14.52
C LEU A 291 1.98 11.62 15.15
N LYS A 292 2.81 11.40 16.19
CA LYS A 292 3.64 12.46 16.81
C LYS A 292 4.53 13.20 15.82
N LYS A 293 4.96 12.52 14.75
CA LYS A 293 5.77 13.14 13.69
C LYS A 293 4.91 13.64 12.53
N ALA A 294 3.96 12.82 12.08
CA ALA A 294 3.18 13.09 10.89
C ALA A 294 2.22 14.29 11.06
N VAL A 295 1.60 14.43 12.24
CA VAL A 295 0.60 15.52 12.46
C VAL A 295 1.25 16.90 12.37
N PRO A 296 2.37 17.21 13.06
CA PRO A 296 3.06 18.49 12.90
C PRO A 296 3.57 18.74 11.48
N GLU A 297 4.09 17.71 10.80
CA GLU A 297 4.56 17.83 9.41
C GLU A 297 3.44 18.24 8.46
N VAL A 298 2.29 17.58 8.53
CA VAL A 298 1.13 17.91 7.68
C VAL A 298 0.58 19.30 8.02
N LYS A 299 0.51 19.66 9.31
CA LYS A 299 0.08 20.99 9.73
C LYS A 299 0.95 22.08 9.12
N ALA A 300 2.27 21.96 9.25
CA ALA A 300 3.22 22.91 8.69
C ALA A 300 3.16 22.98 7.15
N ALA A 301 2.89 21.87 6.47
CA ALA A 301 2.72 21.83 5.02
C ALA A 301 1.45 22.57 4.57
N LEU A 302 0.34 22.41 5.28
CA LEU A 302 -0.92 23.11 4.98
C LEU A 302 -0.82 24.62 5.23
N GLU A 303 -0.14 25.03 6.30
CA GLU A 303 0.11 26.46 6.59
C GLU A 303 0.94 27.15 5.49
N LYS A 304 1.95 26.45 4.93
CA LYS A 304 2.75 26.95 3.81
C LYS A 304 1.97 27.07 2.48
N GLN A 305 0.92 26.27 2.29
CA GLN A 305 0.08 26.33 1.09
C GLN A 305 -0.99 27.42 1.18
N ALA A 306 -1.31 27.88 2.39
CA ALA A 306 -2.31 28.93 2.64
C ALA A 306 -1.72 30.35 2.58
N ASN A 307 -0.39 30.49 2.67
CA ASN A 307 0.38 31.74 2.50
C ASN A 307 0.98 31.83 1.09
#